data_b49e4633880b76c9802cfff57fb4a17a
#
_entry.id   b49e4633880b76c9802cfff57fb4a17a
#
_cell.length_a   1.000
_cell.length_b   1.000
_cell.length_c   1.000
_cell.angle_alpha   90.00
_cell.angle_beta   90.00
_cell.angle_gamma   90.00
#
_symmetry.space_group_name_H-M   'P 1'
#
loop_
_entity.id
_entity.type
_entity.pdbx_description
1 polymer ?
#
loop_
_entity_poly.entity_id
_entity_poly.type
_entity_poly.pdbx_seq_one_letter_code
_entity_poly.pdbx_strand_id
1 'polypeptide(L)'
;MTLRDLYNLTAAARGHWVLCGTPKRIADTLEEWFVEEAADGFNVLPPYFPGALADFVDLVVPELQARGLFRREYEGTTLRDHFGLPRVPAPARHERHVGGTQP
;
A
#
# COMPACT_ATOMS: atom_id res chain seq x y z
N MET A 1 -1.53 16.18 30.97
CA MET A 1 -0.66 15.72 29.85
C MET A 1 0.69 16.41 30.01
N THR A 2 1.76 15.65 30.18
CA THR A 2 3.13 16.18 30.29
C THR A 2 3.76 16.35 28.91
N LEU A 3 4.86 17.10 28.81
CA LEU A 3 5.63 17.23 27.57
C LEU A 3 6.15 15.87 27.07
N ARG A 4 6.46 14.96 27.98
CA ARG A 4 6.88 13.57 27.68
C ARG A 4 5.73 12.75 27.08
N ASP A 5 4.50 12.94 27.56
CA ASP A 5 3.33 12.26 27.00
C ASP A 5 3.06 12.74 25.57
N LEU A 6 3.19 14.04 25.32
CA LEU A 6 3.07 14.61 23.98
C LEU A 6 4.16 14.11 23.04
N TYR A 7 5.41 14.05 23.53
CA TYR A 7 6.52 13.49 22.77
C TYR A 7 6.27 12.02 22.39
N ASN A 8 5.85 11.18 23.36
CA ASN A 8 5.57 9.77 23.10
C ASN A 8 4.41 9.58 22.12
N LEU A 9 3.39 10.43 22.17
CA LEU A 9 2.26 10.39 21.25
C LEU A 9 2.68 10.73 19.82
N THR A 10 3.59 11.68 19.65
CA THR A 10 4.00 12.17 18.33
C THR A 10 5.21 11.43 17.76
N ALA A 11 6.16 11.01 18.60
CA ALA A 11 7.40 10.41 18.16
C ALA A 11 7.23 8.99 17.62
N ALA A 12 6.34 8.19 18.19
CA ALA A 12 6.17 6.79 17.83
C ALA A 12 5.65 6.58 16.40
N ALA A 13 4.77 7.46 15.93
CA ALA A 13 4.11 7.31 14.63
C ALA A 13 4.21 8.53 13.74
N ARG A 14 4.88 9.59 14.15
CA ARG A 14 5.04 10.85 13.38
C ARG A 14 3.72 11.39 12.80
N GLY A 15 2.63 11.26 13.56
CA GLY A 15 1.29 11.66 13.15
C GLY A 15 0.52 10.61 12.32
N HIS A 16 1.11 9.45 12.04
CA HIS A 16 0.37 8.35 11.42
C HIS A 16 -0.53 7.64 12.44
N TRP A 17 -1.61 7.10 11.93
CA TRP A 17 -2.52 6.31 12.74
C TRP A 17 -1.89 4.99 13.18
N VAL A 18 -1.90 4.70 14.48
CA VAL A 18 -1.38 3.46 15.04
C VAL A 18 -2.54 2.53 15.35
N LEU A 19 -2.54 1.36 14.72
CA LEU A 19 -3.45 0.26 15.03
C LEU A 19 -2.73 -0.82 15.80
N CYS A 20 -3.35 -1.27 16.89
CA CYS A 20 -2.86 -2.39 17.67
C CYS A 20 -4.05 -3.26 18.09
N GLY A 21 -3.92 -4.58 17.90
CA GLY A 21 -5.00 -5.50 18.27
C GLY A 21 -4.83 -6.87 17.64
N THR A 22 -5.88 -7.68 17.76
CA THR A 22 -5.95 -8.97 17.07
C THR A 22 -6.10 -8.78 15.55
N PRO A 23 -5.71 -9.76 14.73
CA PRO A 23 -5.89 -9.71 13.28
C PRO A 23 -7.32 -9.33 12.86
N LYS A 24 -8.30 -9.95 13.53
CA LYS A 24 -9.72 -9.66 13.29
C LYS A 24 -10.05 -8.19 13.59
N ARG A 25 -9.60 -7.64 14.70
CA ARG A 25 -9.87 -6.25 15.08
C ARG A 25 -9.22 -5.26 14.12
N ILE A 26 -8.00 -5.55 13.66
CA ILE A 26 -7.32 -4.73 12.66
C ILE A 26 -8.11 -4.76 11.34
N ALA A 27 -8.52 -5.94 10.89
CA ALA A 27 -9.33 -6.09 9.69
C ALA A 27 -10.70 -5.38 9.81
N ASP A 28 -11.38 -5.49 10.97
CA ASP A 28 -12.66 -4.78 11.23
C ASP A 28 -12.49 -3.26 11.06
N THR A 29 -11.41 -2.71 11.58
CA THR A 29 -11.14 -1.27 11.50
C THR A 29 -10.80 -0.80 10.08
N LEU A 30 -10.02 -1.59 9.33
CA LEU A 30 -9.70 -1.29 7.94
C LEU A 30 -10.95 -1.37 7.04
N GLU A 31 -11.80 -2.36 7.28
CA GLU A 31 -13.09 -2.51 6.59
C GLU A 31 -14.01 -1.34 6.87
N GLU A 32 -14.18 -0.95 8.14
CA GLU A 32 -14.99 0.19 8.54
C GLU A 32 -14.58 1.46 7.78
N TRP A 33 -13.30 1.80 7.77
CA TRP A 33 -12.79 2.99 7.08
C TRP A 33 -13.00 2.94 5.57
N PHE A 34 -12.91 1.76 4.97
CA PHE A 34 -13.14 1.58 3.55
C PHE A 34 -14.64 1.69 3.21
N VAL A 35 -15.50 1.04 3.98
CA VAL A 35 -16.96 1.05 3.74
C VAL A 35 -17.56 2.42 4.00
N GLU A 36 -17.08 3.14 5.01
CA GLU A 36 -17.52 4.50 5.33
C GLU A 36 -16.90 5.58 4.42
N GLU A 37 -16.18 5.15 3.37
CA GLU A 37 -15.55 6.05 2.37
C GLU A 37 -14.52 7.03 2.98
N ALA A 38 -13.95 6.67 4.13
CA ALA A 38 -12.91 7.45 4.77
C ALA A 38 -11.52 7.23 4.14
N ALA A 39 -11.31 6.09 3.47
CA ALA A 39 -10.07 5.75 2.78
C ALA A 39 -10.33 4.76 1.63
N ASP A 40 -9.65 4.94 0.50
CA ASP A 40 -9.68 4.02 -0.65
C ASP A 40 -8.66 2.89 -0.53
N GLY A 41 -7.74 3.00 0.41
CA GLY A 41 -6.69 2.02 0.67
C GLY A 41 -5.74 2.49 1.77
N PHE A 42 -4.80 1.63 2.13
CA PHE A 42 -3.93 1.85 3.28
C PHE A 42 -2.47 1.57 2.93
N ASN A 43 -1.57 2.44 3.39
CA ASN A 43 -0.14 2.16 3.44
C ASN A 43 0.19 1.56 4.80
N VAL A 44 0.66 0.33 4.82
CA VAL A 44 1.06 -0.35 6.04
C VAL A 44 2.51 -0.03 6.37
N LEU A 45 2.74 0.52 7.54
CA LEU A 45 4.06 0.86 8.07
C LEU A 45 4.37 -0.07 9.26
N PRO A 46 5.01 -1.22 9.03
CA PRO A 46 5.37 -2.11 10.13
C PRO A 46 6.47 -1.46 10.99
N PRO A 47 6.42 -1.62 12.32
CA PRO A 47 7.37 -0.98 13.23
C PRO A 47 8.80 -1.53 13.09
N TYR A 48 8.97 -2.74 12.56
CA TYR A 48 10.26 -3.37 12.26
C TYR A 48 10.13 -4.43 11.17
N PHE A 49 11.26 -4.74 10.52
CA PHE A 49 11.35 -5.75 9.46
C PHE A 49 12.27 -6.90 9.89
N PRO A 50 12.03 -8.13 9.39
CA PRO A 50 10.88 -8.56 8.57
C PRO A 50 9.65 -8.95 9.38
N GLY A 51 9.79 -9.20 10.70
CA GLY A 51 8.80 -9.88 11.53
C GLY A 51 7.43 -9.21 11.54
N ALA A 52 7.36 -7.90 11.83
CA ALA A 52 6.06 -7.22 11.90
C ALA A 52 5.33 -7.17 10.54
N LEU A 53 6.06 -7.11 9.42
CA LEU A 53 5.44 -7.24 8.12
C LEU A 53 4.94 -8.66 7.86
N ALA A 54 5.72 -9.67 8.23
CA ALA A 54 5.32 -11.07 8.12
C ALA A 54 4.05 -11.35 8.94
N ASP A 55 3.99 -10.89 10.19
CA ASP A 55 2.78 -11.02 11.02
C ASP A 55 1.54 -10.38 10.38
N PHE A 56 1.68 -9.22 9.76
CA PHE A 56 0.57 -8.58 9.04
C PHE A 56 0.13 -9.42 7.83
N VAL A 57 1.09 -9.88 7.04
CA VAL A 57 0.82 -10.69 5.84
C VAL A 57 0.22 -12.04 6.20
N ASP A 58 0.73 -12.69 7.24
CA ASP A 58 0.30 -14.05 7.60
C ASP A 58 -1.00 -14.09 8.41
N LEU A 59 -1.34 -13.01 9.11
CA LEU A 59 -2.47 -12.99 10.02
C LEU A 59 -3.62 -12.05 9.59
N VAL A 60 -3.30 -10.85 9.10
CA VAL A 60 -4.33 -9.86 8.73
C VAL A 60 -4.78 -10.00 7.28
N VAL A 61 -3.84 -10.22 6.35
CA VAL A 61 -4.19 -10.38 4.93
C VAL A 61 -5.16 -11.53 4.68
N PRO A 62 -5.01 -12.73 5.27
CA PRO A 62 -6.00 -13.81 5.10
C PRO A 62 -7.40 -13.44 5.59
N GLU A 63 -7.49 -12.66 6.67
CA GLU A 63 -8.77 -12.15 7.17
C GLU A 63 -9.43 -11.20 6.17
N LEU A 64 -8.66 -10.27 5.59
CA LEU A 64 -9.13 -9.35 4.53
C LEU A 64 -9.53 -10.10 3.26
N GLN A 65 -8.79 -11.15 2.89
CA GLN A 65 -9.13 -12.01 1.75
C GLN A 65 -10.42 -12.80 1.98
N ALA A 66 -10.66 -13.29 3.21
CA ALA A 66 -11.88 -13.99 3.56
C ALA A 66 -13.12 -13.08 3.44
N ARG A 67 -12.96 -11.78 3.71
CA ARG A 67 -14.00 -10.75 3.57
C ARG A 67 -14.16 -10.21 2.14
N GLY A 68 -13.31 -10.63 1.19
CA GLY A 68 -13.32 -10.11 -0.18
C GLY A 68 -12.75 -8.69 -0.34
N LEU A 69 -12.04 -8.19 0.69
CA LEU A 69 -11.44 -6.85 0.71
C LEU A 69 -9.99 -6.82 0.18
N PHE A 70 -9.41 -7.97 -0.05
CA PHE A 70 -8.07 -8.09 -0.59
C PHE A 70 -8.01 -9.19 -1.66
N ARG A 71 -7.24 -8.96 -2.73
CA ARG A 71 -7.08 -9.93 -3.81
C ARG A 71 -6.54 -11.27 -3.30
N ARG A 72 -7.02 -12.36 -3.86
CA ARG A 72 -6.48 -13.70 -3.63
C ARG A 72 -5.44 -14.10 -4.66
N GLU A 73 -5.63 -13.61 -5.91
CA GLU A 73 -4.78 -13.88 -7.05
C GLU A 73 -4.46 -12.58 -7.80
N TYR A 74 -3.41 -12.58 -8.57
CA TYR A 74 -3.08 -11.49 -9.46
C TYR A 74 -3.74 -11.71 -10.82
N GLU A 75 -4.50 -10.74 -11.30
CA GLU A 75 -5.23 -10.84 -12.58
C GLU A 75 -4.42 -10.40 -13.79
N GLY A 76 -3.18 -10.00 -13.62
CA GLY A 76 -2.33 -9.52 -14.69
C GLY A 76 -0.85 -9.74 -14.42
N THR A 77 -0.01 -9.22 -15.31
CA THR A 77 1.45 -9.38 -15.24
C THR A 77 2.18 -8.08 -14.91
N THR A 78 1.48 -6.96 -14.91
CA THR A 78 2.04 -5.63 -14.62
C THR A 78 1.31 -4.95 -13.46
N LEU A 79 1.99 -4.02 -12.80
CA LEU A 79 1.37 -3.21 -11.74
C LEU A 79 0.14 -2.44 -12.27
N ARG A 80 0.19 -1.97 -13.52
CA ARG A 80 -0.94 -1.27 -14.15
C ARG A 80 -2.15 -2.18 -14.31
N ASP A 81 -1.94 -3.44 -14.68
CA ASP A 81 -3.02 -4.43 -14.80
C ASP A 81 -3.71 -4.62 -13.44
N HIS A 82 -2.92 -4.71 -12.35
CA HIS A 82 -3.45 -4.86 -10.99
C HIS A 82 -4.26 -3.66 -10.48
N PHE A 83 -3.98 -2.47 -11.03
CA PHE A 83 -4.77 -1.26 -10.76
C PHE A 83 -5.88 -1.01 -11.78
N GLY A 84 -6.10 -1.91 -12.73
CA GLY A 84 -7.11 -1.72 -13.78
C GLY A 84 -6.82 -0.53 -14.72
N LEU A 85 -5.57 -0.10 -14.83
CA LEU A 85 -5.17 1.05 -15.61
C LEU A 85 -4.87 0.64 -17.06
N PRO A 86 -5.28 1.44 -18.06
CA PRO A 86 -5.01 1.15 -19.46
C PRO A 86 -3.50 1.15 -19.76
N ARG A 87 -3.08 0.30 -20.68
CA ARG A 87 -1.69 0.23 -21.12
C ARG A 87 -1.30 1.51 -21.85
N VAL A 88 -0.20 2.13 -21.44
CA VAL A 88 0.34 3.30 -22.13
C VAL A 88 1.08 2.82 -23.40
N PRO A 89 0.72 3.31 -24.61
CA PRO A 89 1.48 2.98 -25.80
C PRO A 89 2.93 3.48 -25.67
N ALA A 90 3.87 2.69 -26.19
CA ALA A 90 5.26 3.12 -26.22
C ALA A 90 5.37 4.44 -27.01
N PRO A 91 6.12 5.44 -26.52
CA PRO A 91 6.37 6.64 -27.30
C PRO A 91 7.04 6.25 -28.62
N ALA A 92 6.60 6.87 -29.74
CA ALA A 92 7.23 6.68 -31.02
C ALA A 92 8.73 6.95 -30.86
N ARG A 93 9.56 6.00 -31.30
CA ARG A 93 11.01 6.22 -31.32
C ARG A 93 11.28 7.46 -32.17
N HIS A 94 11.77 8.53 -31.55
CA HIS A 94 12.43 9.59 -32.30
C HIS A 94 13.65 8.95 -33.00
N GLU A 95 13.55 8.72 -34.29
CA GLU A 95 14.71 8.43 -35.12
C GLU A 95 15.67 9.60 -34.91
N ARG A 96 16.78 9.35 -34.25
CA ARG A 96 17.85 10.32 -34.20
C ARG A 96 18.37 10.43 -35.64
N HIS A 97 18.06 11.53 -36.25
CA HIS A 97 18.71 11.91 -37.51
C HIS A 97 20.19 12.05 -37.21
N VAL A 98 20.94 11.00 -37.46
CA VAL A 98 22.39 11.08 -37.54
C VAL A 98 22.68 11.86 -38.83
N GLY A 99 22.88 13.15 -38.66
CA GLY A 99 23.27 14.03 -39.76
C GLY A 99 24.58 13.49 -40.35
N GLY A 100 24.49 12.93 -41.55
CA GLY A 100 25.65 12.55 -42.33
C GLY A 100 26.45 13.80 -42.66
N THR A 101 27.66 13.87 -42.15
CA THR A 101 28.72 14.72 -42.67
C THR A 101 29.05 14.22 -44.10
N GLN A 102 28.70 14.97 -45.10
CA GLN A 102 29.27 14.77 -46.43
C GLN A 102 30.63 15.46 -46.50
N PRO A 103 31.58 14.92 -47.29
CA PRO A 103 32.96 15.41 -47.43
C PRO A 103 33.06 16.73 -48.19
#